data_2f60e019c3eb23a83a0deebd55f6be1c
#
_entry.id   2f60e019c3eb23a83a0deebd55f6be1c
#
_cell.length_a   1.000
_cell.length_b   1.000
_cell.length_c   1.000
_cell.angle_alpha   90.00
_cell.angle_beta   90.00
_cell.angle_gamma   90.00
#
_symmetry.space_group_name_H-M   'P 1'
#
loop_
_entity.id
_entity.type
_entity.pdbx_description
1 polymer ?
#
loop_
_entity_poly.entity_id
_entity_poly.type
_entity_poly.pdbx_seq_one_letter_code
_entity_poly.pdbx_strand_id
1 'polypeptide(L)'
;STWGRVTGSHEDALGFDFKWNHGWKNDFDKFMQSDPLFRKGVYQKLTDNMLYFYSEFFIQELHITEQELPGSNDGEKHANMRLATAYQYCYPGKKRTAENCTGTLPQSFMEALNAFYKEHPALYTADYEPEGFAWTDTQDEQETVLAFVRRSMVSDSTSQDLLVIANFTPVVRKDFRMGVLEPGKYKEIFNTDAAHFGGQNILNEQQLSSEKVERNGCENSIVLDLPPLALTVYAYEPFTKLELEEIRIREEAELAAKAAQEQAWQAEQLKVKAEEEAQAALEAQKQAELAAKAAQQACEEAEKQAQEAEAAKLKIEQETKKKLAALKRRK
;
A
#
# COMPACT_ATOMS: atom_id res chain seq x y z
N SER A 1 37.96 -15.26 -24.82
CA SER A 1 36.50 -15.36 -24.64
C SER A 1 35.99 -13.95 -24.63
N THR A 2 35.41 -13.56 -25.70
CA THR A 2 34.62 -12.34 -25.83
C THR A 2 33.26 -12.50 -25.11
N TRP A 3 33.31 -12.81 -23.86
CA TRP A 3 32.29 -12.35 -22.94
C TRP A 3 32.32 -10.82 -23.02
N GLY A 4 32.57 -10.37 -24.21
CA GLY A 4 33.15 -9.21 -24.66
C GLY A 4 32.13 -8.22 -25.09
N ARG A 5 32.43 -7.01 -24.85
CA ARG A 5 31.76 -5.88 -25.43
C ARG A 5 31.63 -6.06 -26.93
N VAL A 6 30.39 -6.07 -27.41
CA VAL A 6 30.07 -6.13 -28.84
C VAL A 6 30.14 -4.72 -29.42
N THR A 7 29.71 -3.72 -28.65
CA THR A 7 29.68 -2.31 -29.05
C THR A 7 30.84 -1.55 -28.42
N GLY A 8 31.37 -0.55 -29.13
CA GLY A 8 32.50 0.28 -28.71
C GLY A 8 33.65 0.26 -29.70
N SER A 9 34.81 0.76 -29.28
CA SER A 9 36.00 0.84 -30.16
C SER A 9 36.55 -0.55 -30.49
N HIS A 10 37.21 -0.70 -31.64
CA HIS A 10 37.88 -1.94 -32.06
C HIS A 10 39.00 -2.39 -31.11
N GLU A 11 39.48 -1.52 -30.24
CA GLU A 11 40.53 -1.85 -29.27
C GLU A 11 39.96 -2.67 -28.10
N ASP A 12 38.72 -2.39 -27.68
CA ASP A 12 38.07 -2.97 -26.48
C ASP A 12 36.87 -3.86 -26.79
N ALA A 13 36.35 -3.81 -28.03
CA ALA A 13 35.11 -4.47 -28.42
C ALA A 13 35.16 -4.96 -29.89
N LEU A 14 34.07 -5.52 -30.38
CA LEU A 14 33.94 -5.96 -31.77
C LEU A 14 33.69 -4.81 -32.77
N GLY A 15 33.53 -3.58 -32.30
CA GLY A 15 33.39 -2.38 -33.15
C GLY A 15 32.00 -2.19 -33.76
N PHE A 16 30.98 -2.87 -33.26
CA PHE A 16 29.59 -2.63 -33.69
C PHE A 16 29.01 -1.43 -32.95
N ASP A 17 28.10 -0.69 -33.61
CA ASP A 17 27.38 0.42 -32.98
C ASP A 17 26.32 -0.09 -32.00
N PHE A 18 25.68 -1.20 -32.33
CA PHE A 18 24.59 -1.80 -31.52
C PHE A 18 24.67 -3.32 -31.51
N LYS A 19 24.16 -3.92 -30.45
CA LYS A 19 23.90 -5.36 -30.35
C LYS A 19 22.40 -5.63 -30.17
N TRP A 20 21.94 -6.83 -30.52
CA TRP A 20 20.61 -7.30 -30.21
C TRP A 20 20.51 -7.74 -28.75
N ASN A 21 19.49 -7.26 -28.05
CA ASN A 21 19.18 -7.75 -26.70
C ASN A 21 18.24 -8.97 -26.77
N HIS A 22 18.80 -10.11 -27.18
CA HIS A 22 18.02 -11.36 -27.27
C HIS A 22 17.55 -11.86 -25.90
N GLY A 23 18.23 -11.54 -24.82
CA GLY A 23 17.83 -11.89 -23.46
C GLY A 23 16.48 -11.26 -23.13
N TRP A 24 16.39 -9.95 -23.24
CA TRP A 24 15.15 -9.22 -23.00
C TRP A 24 14.01 -9.70 -23.90
N LYS A 25 14.27 -9.82 -25.20
CA LYS A 25 13.29 -10.32 -26.17
C LYS A 25 12.69 -11.65 -25.73
N ASN A 26 13.54 -12.62 -25.44
CA ASN A 26 13.09 -13.98 -25.11
C ASN A 26 12.31 -14.03 -23.78
N ASP A 27 12.71 -13.25 -22.80
CA ASP A 27 12.05 -13.22 -21.50
C ASP A 27 10.74 -12.41 -21.56
N PHE A 28 10.73 -11.30 -22.31
CA PHE A 28 9.52 -10.52 -22.51
C PHE A 28 8.47 -11.27 -23.33
N ASP A 29 8.87 -11.91 -24.45
CA ASP A 29 7.96 -12.72 -25.25
C ASP A 29 7.33 -13.84 -24.41
N LYS A 30 8.11 -14.58 -23.64
CA LYS A 30 7.62 -15.63 -22.73
C LYS A 30 6.68 -15.08 -21.65
N PHE A 31 7.03 -13.94 -21.09
CA PHE A 31 6.20 -13.27 -20.10
C PHE A 31 4.85 -12.89 -20.69
N MET A 32 4.84 -12.25 -21.86
CA MET A 32 3.62 -11.83 -22.53
C MET A 32 2.76 -13.00 -23.04
N GLN A 33 3.37 -14.10 -23.46
CA GLN A 33 2.68 -15.33 -23.87
C GLN A 33 2.08 -16.11 -22.69
N SER A 34 2.56 -15.86 -21.47
CA SER A 34 1.98 -16.48 -20.28
C SER A 34 0.58 -15.95 -20.01
N ASP A 35 -0.30 -16.82 -19.50
CA ASP A 35 -1.62 -16.40 -19.03
C ASP A 35 -1.45 -15.27 -18.00
N PRO A 36 -2.19 -14.15 -18.15
CA PRO A 36 -2.09 -12.99 -17.25
C PRO A 36 -2.24 -13.33 -15.76
N LEU A 37 -3.02 -14.37 -15.42
CA LEU A 37 -3.19 -14.84 -14.04
C LEU A 37 -1.94 -15.52 -13.47
N PHE A 38 -1.03 -15.99 -14.33
CA PHE A 38 0.19 -16.72 -13.93
C PHE A 38 1.48 -15.95 -14.21
N ARG A 39 1.41 -14.73 -14.73
CA ARG A 39 2.58 -13.89 -15.04
C ARG A 39 3.47 -13.62 -13.83
N LYS A 40 2.92 -13.62 -12.63
CA LYS A 40 3.70 -13.41 -11.40
C LYS A 40 4.89 -14.36 -11.24
N GLY A 41 4.78 -15.61 -11.69
CA GLY A 41 5.86 -16.60 -11.60
C GLY A 41 7.04 -16.36 -12.53
N VAL A 42 6.94 -15.43 -13.48
CA VAL A 42 8.01 -15.07 -14.44
C VAL A 42 8.37 -13.58 -14.40
N TYR A 43 7.78 -12.86 -13.48
CA TYR A 43 7.95 -11.42 -13.28
C TYR A 43 9.41 -10.99 -13.08
N GLN A 44 10.15 -11.69 -12.23
CA GLN A 44 11.55 -11.37 -11.93
C GLN A 44 12.45 -11.39 -13.18
N LYS A 45 12.13 -12.20 -14.19
CA LYS A 45 12.91 -12.23 -15.43
C LYS A 45 12.92 -10.90 -16.18
N LEU A 46 11.87 -10.08 -16.04
CA LEU A 46 11.84 -8.76 -16.66
C LEU A 46 12.73 -7.76 -15.93
N THR A 47 12.86 -7.91 -14.62
CA THR A 47 13.66 -7.00 -13.79
C THR A 47 15.14 -7.39 -13.75
N ASP A 48 15.46 -8.68 -13.82
CA ASP A 48 16.83 -9.19 -13.78
C ASP A 48 17.64 -8.89 -15.05
N ASN A 49 16.96 -8.69 -16.17
CA ASN A 49 17.61 -8.42 -17.46
C ASN A 49 18.27 -7.04 -17.59
N MET A 50 18.12 -6.18 -16.61
CA MET A 50 18.70 -4.82 -16.60
C MET A 50 20.19 -4.79 -16.20
N LEU A 51 20.77 -5.88 -15.76
CA LEU A 51 22.13 -5.92 -15.20
C LEU A 51 23.27 -5.69 -16.22
N TYR A 52 22.97 -5.63 -17.53
CA TYR A 52 23.99 -5.56 -18.58
C TYR A 52 24.15 -4.19 -19.24
N PHE A 53 23.42 -3.18 -18.81
CA PHE A 53 23.14 -2.01 -19.64
C PHE A 53 24.21 -0.93 -19.72
N TYR A 54 24.98 -0.77 -18.69
CA TYR A 54 25.78 0.44 -18.55
C TYR A 54 27.05 0.49 -19.41
N SER A 55 27.27 -0.46 -20.29
CA SER A 55 28.48 -0.49 -21.09
C SER A 55 28.27 -0.81 -22.57
N GLU A 56 27.05 -1.04 -23.02
CA GLU A 56 26.80 -1.46 -24.40
C GLU A 56 25.49 -0.93 -24.95
N PHE A 57 25.52 -0.41 -26.16
CA PHE A 57 24.37 0.02 -26.90
C PHE A 57 23.61 -1.19 -27.45
N PHE A 58 22.29 -1.25 -27.25
CA PHE A 58 21.49 -2.39 -27.65
C PHE A 58 20.19 -1.99 -28.33
N ILE A 59 19.67 -2.93 -29.12
CA ILE A 59 18.37 -2.82 -29.78
C ILE A 59 17.40 -3.73 -29.03
N GLN A 60 16.28 -3.17 -28.61
CA GLN A 60 15.12 -3.90 -28.08
C GLN A 60 14.20 -4.25 -29.26
N GLU A 61 13.97 -5.52 -29.47
CA GLU A 61 13.07 -6.00 -30.52
C GLU A 61 11.81 -6.62 -29.90
N LEU A 62 10.64 -6.15 -30.34
CA LEU A 62 9.37 -6.81 -30.11
C LEU A 62 9.10 -7.76 -31.27
N HIS A 63 8.86 -9.03 -30.97
CA HIS A 63 8.66 -10.07 -32.00
C HIS A 63 7.39 -10.90 -31.81
N ILE A 64 6.64 -10.62 -30.74
CA ILE A 64 5.39 -11.30 -30.44
C ILE A 64 4.27 -10.80 -31.35
N THR A 65 3.45 -11.71 -31.83
CA THR A 65 2.25 -11.40 -32.59
C THR A 65 1.01 -11.46 -31.72
N GLU A 66 -0.05 -10.80 -32.13
CA GLU A 66 -1.32 -10.83 -31.36
C GLU A 66 -1.88 -12.24 -31.20
N GLN A 67 -1.69 -13.11 -32.19
CA GLN A 67 -2.15 -14.51 -32.14
C GLN A 67 -1.45 -15.32 -31.03
N GLU A 68 -0.25 -14.93 -30.66
CA GLU A 68 0.53 -15.58 -29.60
C GLU A 68 0.18 -15.04 -28.20
N LEU A 69 -0.56 -13.92 -28.14
CA LEU A 69 -0.96 -13.31 -26.87
C LEU A 69 -2.20 -13.99 -26.27
N PRO A 70 -2.20 -14.23 -24.96
CA PRO A 70 -3.38 -14.75 -24.27
C PRO A 70 -4.46 -13.67 -24.17
N GLY A 71 -5.71 -14.12 -24.11
CA GLY A 71 -6.88 -13.29 -23.90
C GLY A 71 -8.14 -14.11 -24.07
N SER A 72 -9.15 -13.84 -23.25
CA SER A 72 -10.44 -14.52 -23.31
C SER A 72 -11.28 -14.12 -24.53
N ASN A 73 -10.89 -13.01 -25.15
CA ASN A 73 -11.53 -12.44 -26.34
C ASN A 73 -10.53 -11.57 -27.12
N ASP A 74 -10.91 -11.15 -28.31
CA ASP A 74 -10.07 -10.31 -29.18
C ASP A 74 -9.74 -8.95 -28.54
N GLY A 75 -10.65 -8.37 -27.76
CA GLY A 75 -10.43 -7.11 -27.05
C GLY A 75 -9.26 -7.20 -26.05
N GLU A 76 -9.16 -8.30 -25.31
CA GLU A 76 -8.04 -8.54 -24.40
C GLU A 76 -6.72 -8.79 -25.13
N LYS A 77 -6.74 -9.49 -26.25
CA LYS A 77 -5.56 -9.68 -27.10
C LYS A 77 -5.06 -8.36 -27.67
N HIS A 78 -5.98 -7.53 -28.19
CA HIS A 78 -5.64 -6.18 -28.64
C HIS A 78 -5.09 -5.30 -27.52
N ALA A 79 -5.66 -5.36 -26.30
CA ALA A 79 -5.15 -4.65 -25.14
C ALA A 79 -3.74 -5.11 -24.77
N ASN A 80 -3.50 -6.43 -24.73
CA ASN A 80 -2.18 -7.01 -24.51
C ASN A 80 -1.16 -6.55 -25.56
N MET A 81 -1.57 -6.45 -26.84
CA MET A 81 -0.67 -6.02 -27.91
C MET A 81 -0.33 -4.53 -27.80
N ARG A 82 -1.30 -3.67 -27.47
CA ARG A 82 -1.04 -2.25 -27.17
C ARG A 82 -0.10 -2.09 -25.99
N LEU A 83 -0.36 -2.83 -24.89
CA LEU A 83 0.49 -2.86 -23.71
C LEU A 83 1.93 -3.27 -24.05
N ALA A 84 2.12 -4.40 -24.75
CA ALA A 84 3.45 -4.90 -25.11
C ALA A 84 4.23 -3.90 -25.97
N THR A 85 3.57 -3.31 -26.97
CA THR A 85 4.21 -2.32 -27.85
C THR A 85 4.57 -1.05 -27.10
N ALA A 86 3.67 -0.51 -26.28
CA ALA A 86 3.94 0.69 -25.50
C ALA A 86 5.03 0.44 -24.43
N TYR A 87 5.04 -0.75 -23.80
CA TYR A 87 6.08 -1.13 -22.86
C TYR A 87 7.47 -1.14 -23.51
N GLN A 88 7.60 -1.74 -24.70
CA GLN A 88 8.85 -1.70 -25.46
C GLN A 88 9.28 -0.25 -25.74
N TYR A 89 8.36 0.64 -26.13
CA TYR A 89 8.68 2.04 -26.43
C TYR A 89 9.14 2.82 -25.19
N CYS A 90 8.62 2.52 -24.04
CA CYS A 90 9.01 3.17 -22.78
C CYS A 90 10.25 2.56 -22.12
N TYR A 91 10.56 1.28 -22.41
CA TYR A 91 11.71 0.59 -21.84
C TYR A 91 13.04 1.06 -22.49
N PRO A 92 14.19 1.06 -21.80
CA PRO A 92 15.46 1.52 -22.37
C PRO A 92 15.89 0.75 -23.62
N GLY A 93 16.70 1.39 -24.46
CA GLY A 93 17.30 0.82 -25.66
C GLY A 93 16.64 1.26 -26.97
N LYS A 94 17.32 1.08 -28.10
CA LYS A 94 16.81 1.40 -29.43
C LYS A 94 15.67 0.50 -29.83
N LYS A 95 14.56 1.07 -30.30
CA LYS A 95 13.33 0.32 -30.55
C LYS A 95 13.34 -0.29 -31.97
N ARG A 96 12.97 -1.57 -32.06
CA ARG A 96 12.59 -2.22 -33.31
C ARG A 96 11.34 -3.08 -33.09
N THR A 97 10.34 -2.83 -33.88
CA THR A 97 9.14 -3.67 -33.92
C THR A 97 9.09 -4.36 -35.26
N ALA A 98 8.96 -5.69 -35.28
CA ALA A 98 8.85 -6.45 -36.50
C ALA A 98 7.53 -6.12 -37.21
N GLU A 99 7.52 -6.11 -38.55
CA GLU A 99 6.34 -5.70 -39.35
C GLU A 99 5.09 -6.52 -39.03
N ASN A 100 5.26 -7.81 -38.73
CA ASN A 100 4.15 -8.71 -38.38
C ASN A 100 3.58 -8.47 -36.97
N CYS A 101 4.26 -7.73 -36.11
CA CYS A 101 3.83 -7.49 -34.73
C CYS A 101 2.80 -6.38 -34.60
N THR A 102 2.80 -5.41 -35.51
CA THR A 102 1.92 -4.22 -35.45
C THR A 102 0.73 -4.28 -36.39
N GLY A 103 0.63 -5.31 -37.24
CA GLY A 103 -0.36 -5.39 -38.30
C GLY A 103 -1.83 -5.40 -37.81
N THR A 104 -2.06 -5.70 -36.54
CA THR A 104 -3.39 -5.72 -35.92
C THR A 104 -3.69 -4.45 -35.10
N LEU A 105 -2.66 -3.66 -34.77
CA LEU A 105 -2.85 -2.40 -34.03
C LEU A 105 -3.43 -1.31 -34.94
N PRO A 106 -4.34 -0.47 -34.42
CA PRO A 106 -4.81 0.69 -35.18
C PRO A 106 -3.64 1.59 -35.59
N GLN A 107 -3.66 2.05 -36.84
CA GLN A 107 -2.63 2.98 -37.34
C GLN A 107 -2.54 4.23 -36.45
N SER A 108 -3.69 4.75 -35.98
CA SER A 108 -3.77 5.89 -35.07
C SER A 108 -3.01 5.67 -33.76
N PHE A 109 -3.05 4.43 -33.23
CA PHE A 109 -2.26 4.08 -32.03
C PHE A 109 -0.75 4.16 -32.30
N MET A 110 -0.29 3.59 -33.40
CA MET A 110 1.13 3.61 -33.75
C MET A 110 1.62 5.03 -34.08
N GLU A 111 0.80 5.84 -34.74
CA GLU A 111 1.10 7.25 -34.99
C GLU A 111 1.23 8.03 -33.68
N ALA A 112 0.27 7.87 -32.77
CA ALA A 112 0.29 8.52 -31.46
C ALA A 112 1.50 8.06 -30.62
N LEU A 113 1.80 6.77 -30.57
CA LEU A 113 2.93 6.24 -29.83
C LEU A 113 4.27 6.73 -30.40
N ASN A 114 4.41 6.81 -31.71
CA ASN A 114 5.60 7.36 -32.38
C ASN A 114 5.75 8.86 -32.12
N ALA A 115 4.67 9.62 -32.12
CA ALA A 115 4.69 11.04 -31.77
C ALA A 115 5.11 11.20 -30.32
N PHE A 116 4.46 10.48 -29.42
CA PHE A 116 4.75 10.47 -27.98
C PHE A 116 6.24 10.17 -27.71
N TYR A 117 6.79 9.13 -28.33
CA TYR A 117 8.20 8.78 -28.19
C TYR A 117 9.15 9.90 -28.61
N LYS A 118 8.87 10.57 -29.72
CA LYS A 118 9.70 11.67 -30.24
C LYS A 118 9.58 12.94 -29.40
N GLU A 119 8.42 13.21 -28.85
CA GLU A 119 8.14 14.40 -28.03
C GLU A 119 8.74 14.32 -26.63
N HIS A 120 9.08 13.10 -26.14
CA HIS A 120 9.55 12.91 -24.79
C HIS A 120 11.02 12.41 -24.75
N PRO A 121 12.00 13.33 -24.65
CA PRO A 121 13.43 12.98 -24.60
C PRO A 121 13.84 12.00 -23.51
N ALA A 122 13.08 11.95 -22.40
CA ALA A 122 13.30 10.97 -21.34
C ALA A 122 13.26 9.51 -21.83
N LEU A 123 12.59 9.23 -22.96
CA LEU A 123 12.47 7.87 -23.50
C LEU A 123 13.68 7.40 -24.33
N TYR A 124 14.63 8.31 -24.68
CA TYR A 124 15.74 7.93 -25.55
C TYR A 124 17.09 8.63 -25.27
N THR A 125 17.14 9.74 -24.53
CA THR A 125 18.38 10.50 -24.34
C THR A 125 19.34 9.85 -23.37
N ALA A 126 18.84 9.05 -22.43
CA ALA A 126 19.63 8.37 -21.40
C ALA A 126 19.34 6.85 -21.38
N ASP A 127 19.14 6.25 -22.55
CA ASP A 127 18.84 4.82 -22.68
C ASP A 127 19.93 3.90 -22.14
N TYR A 128 21.18 4.38 -22.13
CA TYR A 128 22.36 3.60 -21.78
C TYR A 128 23.11 4.14 -20.56
N GLU A 129 22.48 5.10 -19.87
CA GLU A 129 23.02 5.71 -18.67
C GLU A 129 22.24 5.22 -17.44
N PRO A 130 22.93 4.90 -16.31
CA PRO A 130 22.28 4.43 -15.09
C PRO A 130 21.20 5.40 -14.57
N GLU A 131 21.46 6.69 -14.72
CA GLU A 131 20.61 7.76 -14.25
C GLU A 131 19.29 7.86 -15.03
N GLY A 132 19.28 7.38 -16.28
CA GLY A 132 18.13 7.46 -17.19
C GLY A 132 16.96 6.53 -16.86
N PHE A 133 17.18 5.56 -15.95
CA PHE A 133 16.19 4.56 -15.61
C PHE A 133 16.25 4.18 -14.14
N ALA A 134 15.10 4.07 -13.50
CA ALA A 134 14.99 3.53 -12.16
C ALA A 134 13.66 2.78 -11.97
N TRP A 135 13.72 1.58 -11.41
CA TRP A 135 12.52 0.88 -10.96
C TRP A 135 11.91 1.60 -9.76
N THR A 136 10.59 1.72 -9.73
CA THR A 136 9.83 2.20 -8.57
C THR A 136 9.21 1.05 -7.81
N ASP A 137 8.82 -0.01 -8.52
CA ASP A 137 8.28 -1.21 -7.92
C ASP A 137 8.77 -2.45 -8.67
N THR A 138 9.49 -3.29 -7.94
CA THR A 138 9.96 -4.60 -8.41
C THR A 138 9.53 -5.73 -7.48
N GLN A 139 8.77 -5.43 -6.42
CA GLN A 139 8.50 -6.40 -5.36
C GLN A 139 7.04 -6.83 -5.26
N ASP A 140 6.14 -6.20 -6.02
CA ASP A 140 4.72 -6.56 -6.01
C ASP A 140 4.40 -7.68 -6.99
N GLU A 141 5.02 -8.84 -6.77
CA GLU A 141 4.81 -10.04 -7.57
C GLU A 141 3.33 -10.47 -7.61
N GLN A 142 2.57 -10.15 -6.56
CA GLN A 142 1.17 -10.59 -6.44
C GLN A 142 0.24 -9.84 -7.38
N GLU A 143 0.55 -8.59 -7.68
CA GLU A 143 -0.32 -7.74 -8.49
C GLU A 143 0.07 -7.70 -9.96
N THR A 144 1.28 -8.12 -10.31
CA THR A 144 1.83 -8.11 -11.67
C THR A 144 1.72 -6.72 -12.33
N VAL A 145 2.01 -5.70 -11.54
CA VAL A 145 2.16 -4.31 -11.96
C VAL A 145 3.64 -3.96 -11.94
N LEU A 146 4.16 -3.44 -13.04
CA LEU A 146 5.53 -2.95 -13.14
C LEU A 146 5.53 -1.43 -13.26
N ALA A 147 6.39 -0.77 -12.51
CA ALA A 147 6.56 0.66 -12.62
C ALA A 147 8.03 1.07 -12.60
N PHE A 148 8.37 2.04 -13.44
CA PHE A 148 9.70 2.59 -13.54
C PHE A 148 9.69 4.06 -13.96
N VAL A 149 10.76 4.77 -13.65
CA VAL A 149 10.98 6.15 -14.06
C VAL A 149 11.95 6.19 -15.24
N ARG A 150 11.62 7.03 -16.22
CA ARG A 150 12.51 7.43 -17.30
C ARG A 150 12.92 8.89 -17.08
N ARG A 151 14.23 9.14 -17.05
CA ARG A 151 14.75 10.48 -16.83
C ARG A 151 15.41 11.01 -18.09
N SER A 152 15.25 12.31 -18.30
CA SER A 152 15.96 13.00 -19.39
C SER A 152 17.26 13.59 -18.89
N MET A 153 18.32 13.42 -19.68
CA MET A 153 19.60 14.09 -19.45
C MET A 153 19.68 15.45 -20.16
N VAL A 154 18.62 15.86 -20.84
CA VAL A 154 18.54 17.18 -21.50
C VAL A 154 18.06 18.19 -20.49
N SER A 155 18.90 19.20 -20.22
CA SER A 155 18.61 20.28 -19.24
C SER A 155 17.75 21.39 -19.82
N ASP A 156 16.76 21.08 -20.63
CA ASP A 156 15.82 22.09 -21.08
C ASP A 156 14.53 22.06 -20.25
N SER A 157 13.82 23.18 -20.19
CA SER A 157 12.59 23.35 -19.41
C SER A 157 11.41 22.53 -19.96
N THR A 158 11.57 21.85 -21.08
CA THR A 158 10.54 21.04 -21.74
C THR A 158 10.70 19.55 -21.43
N SER A 159 11.85 19.15 -20.90
CA SER A 159 12.16 17.77 -20.61
C SER A 159 11.70 17.38 -19.21
N GLN A 160 10.69 16.53 -19.13
CA GLN A 160 10.13 16.02 -17.89
C GLN A 160 10.52 14.56 -17.69
N ASP A 161 10.75 14.19 -16.44
CA ASP A 161 10.83 12.79 -16.05
C ASP A 161 9.47 12.12 -16.18
N LEU A 162 9.46 10.86 -16.55
CA LEU A 162 8.25 10.10 -16.80
C LEU A 162 8.16 8.92 -15.84
N LEU A 163 7.03 8.79 -15.17
CA LEU A 163 6.66 7.57 -14.46
C LEU A 163 5.83 6.69 -15.41
N VAL A 164 6.30 5.49 -15.67
CA VAL A 164 5.65 4.48 -16.51
C VAL A 164 5.10 3.39 -15.61
N ILE A 165 3.81 3.08 -15.75
CA ILE A 165 3.13 2.03 -14.98
C ILE A 165 2.45 1.07 -15.95
N ALA A 166 2.74 -0.22 -15.82
CA ALA A 166 2.18 -1.27 -16.67
C ALA A 166 1.41 -2.29 -15.82
N ASN A 167 0.12 -2.39 -16.01
CA ASN A 167 -0.74 -3.42 -15.43
C ASN A 167 -0.86 -4.59 -16.41
N PHE A 168 -0.17 -5.68 -16.12
CA PHE A 168 -0.16 -6.88 -16.96
C PHE A 168 -1.30 -7.86 -16.65
N THR A 169 -2.29 -7.46 -15.86
CA THR A 169 -3.45 -8.29 -15.49
C THR A 169 -4.74 -7.78 -16.13
N PRO A 170 -5.74 -8.66 -16.38
CA PRO A 170 -7.03 -8.27 -16.91
C PRO A 170 -7.96 -7.65 -15.85
N VAL A 171 -7.38 -7.15 -14.75
CA VAL A 171 -8.12 -6.60 -13.60
C VAL A 171 -7.96 -5.09 -13.55
N VAL A 172 -9.09 -4.37 -13.50
CA VAL A 172 -9.11 -2.95 -13.18
C VAL A 172 -8.73 -2.77 -11.72
N ARG A 173 -7.78 -1.89 -11.41
CA ARG A 173 -7.39 -1.58 -10.04
C ARG A 173 -7.81 -0.16 -9.73
N LYS A 174 -8.86 -0.02 -8.94
CA LYS A 174 -9.34 1.28 -8.47
C LYS A 174 -8.62 1.68 -7.20
N ASP A 175 -8.40 3.00 -7.05
CA ASP A 175 -7.72 3.57 -5.87
C ASP A 175 -6.39 2.86 -5.56
N PHE A 176 -5.69 2.44 -6.62
CA PHE A 176 -4.43 1.72 -6.48
C PHE A 176 -3.32 2.65 -6.00
N ARG A 177 -2.67 2.27 -4.91
CA ARG A 177 -1.57 3.04 -4.36
C ARG A 177 -0.24 2.55 -4.92
N MET A 178 0.45 3.43 -5.65
CA MET A 178 1.75 3.21 -6.28
C MET A 178 2.83 4.03 -5.58
N GLY A 179 3.94 3.38 -5.20
CA GLY A 179 5.13 4.05 -4.69
C GLY A 179 5.78 4.91 -5.77
N VAL A 180 6.27 6.09 -5.40
CA VAL A 180 6.98 7.01 -6.30
C VAL A 180 8.30 7.45 -5.67
N LEU A 181 9.35 7.59 -6.51
CA LEU A 181 10.70 7.93 -6.05
C LEU A 181 10.78 9.39 -5.57
N GLU A 182 10.09 10.27 -6.25
CA GLU A 182 10.18 11.71 -6.00
C GLU A 182 8.83 12.27 -5.53
N PRO A 183 8.81 13.11 -4.48
CA PRO A 183 7.60 13.82 -4.09
C PRO A 183 7.26 14.91 -5.12
N GLY A 184 6.00 14.94 -5.56
CA GLY A 184 5.59 15.89 -6.59
C GLY A 184 4.22 15.60 -7.17
N LYS A 185 3.99 16.17 -8.33
CA LYS A 185 2.74 16.05 -9.09
C LYS A 185 2.97 15.17 -10.31
N TYR A 186 1.96 14.37 -10.63
CA TYR A 186 1.99 13.38 -11.70
C TYR A 186 0.76 13.56 -12.58
N LYS A 187 0.97 13.93 -13.85
CA LYS A 187 -0.10 14.12 -14.83
C LYS A 187 -0.07 13.01 -15.86
N GLU A 188 -1.19 12.29 -16.02
CA GLU A 188 -1.30 11.29 -17.09
C GLU A 188 -1.19 11.98 -18.46
N ILE A 189 -0.26 11.50 -19.29
CA ILE A 189 0.04 12.05 -20.61
C ILE A 189 -0.08 11.01 -21.73
N PHE A 190 -0.09 9.72 -21.39
CA PHE A 190 -0.33 8.63 -22.33
C PHE A 190 -0.99 7.46 -21.62
N ASN A 191 -1.99 6.88 -22.28
CA ASN A 191 -2.72 5.73 -21.73
C ASN A 191 -3.17 4.82 -22.88
N THR A 192 -2.70 3.57 -22.87
CA THR A 192 -3.04 2.60 -23.94
C THR A 192 -4.50 2.13 -23.89
N ASP A 193 -5.22 2.40 -22.79
CA ASP A 193 -6.63 2.08 -22.59
C ASP A 193 -7.59 3.20 -23.05
N ALA A 194 -7.07 4.29 -23.60
CA ALA A 194 -7.89 5.38 -24.10
C ALA A 194 -8.88 4.89 -25.17
N ALA A 195 -10.10 5.42 -25.14
CA ALA A 195 -11.19 4.97 -26.04
C ALA A 195 -10.84 5.07 -27.53
N HIS A 196 -10.09 6.10 -27.92
CA HIS A 196 -9.66 6.29 -29.32
C HIS A 196 -8.64 5.26 -29.81
N PHE A 197 -8.05 4.47 -28.88
CA PHE A 197 -7.24 3.28 -29.20
C PHE A 197 -8.03 1.97 -29.09
N GLY A 198 -9.31 2.03 -28.77
CA GLY A 198 -10.17 0.86 -28.56
C GLY A 198 -10.09 0.27 -27.16
N GLY A 199 -9.67 1.06 -26.17
CA GLY A 199 -9.68 0.69 -24.75
C GLY A 199 -11.00 1.01 -24.06
N GLN A 200 -11.04 0.75 -22.75
CA GLN A 200 -12.20 0.97 -21.88
C GLN A 200 -12.31 2.42 -21.37
N ASN A 201 -11.31 3.24 -21.64
CA ASN A 201 -11.21 4.66 -21.24
C ASN A 201 -11.13 4.89 -19.74
N ILE A 202 -10.41 4.04 -19.01
CA ILE A 202 -10.10 4.27 -17.61
C ILE A 202 -8.88 5.20 -17.55
N LEU A 203 -9.14 6.48 -17.25
CA LEU A 203 -8.16 7.57 -17.32
C LEU A 203 -8.05 8.26 -15.96
N ASN A 204 -6.86 8.79 -15.66
CA ASN A 204 -6.63 9.68 -14.52
C ASN A 204 -6.52 11.12 -15.04
N GLU A 205 -7.67 11.76 -15.30
CA GLU A 205 -7.73 13.09 -15.94
C GLU A 205 -7.18 14.19 -15.05
N GLN A 206 -7.26 14.02 -13.72
CA GLN A 206 -6.75 14.99 -12.76
C GLN A 206 -5.26 14.79 -12.50
N GLN A 207 -4.56 15.88 -12.25
CA GLN A 207 -3.18 15.81 -11.78
C GLN A 207 -3.14 15.17 -10.39
N LEU A 208 -2.35 14.12 -10.23
CA LEU A 208 -2.17 13.41 -8.98
C LEU A 208 -1.04 14.06 -8.16
N SER A 209 -1.25 14.22 -6.87
CA SER A 209 -0.21 14.68 -5.93
C SER A 209 0.29 13.50 -5.11
N SER A 210 1.60 13.42 -4.90
CA SER A 210 2.16 12.41 -4.01
C SER A 210 1.84 12.73 -2.55
N GLU A 211 1.63 11.68 -1.78
CA GLU A 211 1.44 11.71 -0.33
C GLU A 211 2.63 11.02 0.35
N LYS A 212 2.97 11.46 1.55
CA LYS A 212 4.01 10.83 2.37
C LYS A 212 3.47 9.56 3.03
N VAL A 213 3.13 8.58 2.20
CA VAL A 213 2.66 7.26 2.59
C VAL A 213 3.57 6.24 1.92
N GLU A 214 4.25 5.45 2.74
CA GLU A 214 5.18 4.43 2.26
C GLU A 214 4.46 3.35 1.45
N ARG A 215 5.00 3.05 0.28
CA ARG A 215 4.54 1.95 -0.56
C ARG A 215 5.73 1.38 -1.37
N ASN A 216 5.88 0.05 -1.38
CA ASN A 216 6.86 -0.68 -2.20
C ASN A 216 8.31 -0.19 -2.02
N GLY A 217 8.69 0.19 -0.79
CA GLY A 217 10.02 0.71 -0.48
C GLY A 217 10.24 2.18 -0.86
N CYS A 218 9.22 2.87 -1.37
CA CYS A 218 9.24 4.31 -1.60
C CYS A 218 8.58 5.05 -0.44
N GLU A 219 9.17 6.16 0.02
CA GLU A 219 8.61 6.98 1.11
C GLU A 219 7.32 7.71 0.71
N ASN A 220 7.14 7.94 -0.59
CA ASN A 220 6.01 8.65 -1.15
C ASN A 220 5.21 7.74 -2.09
N SER A 221 3.92 8.02 -2.23
CA SER A 221 3.04 7.29 -3.13
C SER A 221 1.96 8.18 -3.72
N ILE A 222 1.41 7.75 -4.85
CA ILE A 222 0.22 8.33 -5.49
C ILE A 222 -0.92 7.33 -5.49
N VAL A 223 -2.15 7.80 -5.56
CA VAL A 223 -3.34 6.96 -5.71
C VAL A 223 -3.92 7.21 -7.10
N LEU A 224 -4.19 6.14 -7.84
CA LEU A 224 -4.65 6.21 -9.22
C LEU A 224 -5.50 4.99 -9.60
N ASP A 225 -6.24 5.12 -10.69
CA ASP A 225 -6.94 3.99 -11.30
C ASP A 225 -6.07 3.38 -12.40
N LEU A 226 -5.82 2.07 -12.33
CA LEU A 226 -5.07 1.35 -13.36
C LEU A 226 -6.03 0.54 -14.25
N PRO A 227 -6.06 0.83 -15.56
CA PRO A 227 -6.80 0.02 -16.51
C PRO A 227 -6.22 -1.40 -16.63
N PRO A 228 -7.03 -2.38 -17.03
CA PRO A 228 -6.58 -3.74 -17.23
C PRO A 228 -5.76 -3.86 -18.51
N LEU A 229 -4.72 -4.70 -18.50
CA LEU A 229 -3.87 -4.97 -19.67
C LEU A 229 -3.43 -3.68 -20.39
N ALA A 230 -2.95 -2.71 -19.61
CA ALA A 230 -2.62 -1.38 -20.11
C ALA A 230 -1.36 -0.79 -19.51
N LEU A 231 -0.80 0.16 -20.26
CA LEU A 231 0.32 0.99 -19.82
C LEU A 231 -0.14 2.44 -19.75
N THR A 232 0.21 3.10 -18.65
CA THR A 232 -0.04 4.52 -18.42
C THR A 232 1.28 5.23 -18.16
N VAL A 233 1.40 6.45 -18.66
CA VAL A 233 2.60 7.30 -18.48
C VAL A 233 2.21 8.61 -17.87
N TYR A 234 2.93 9.01 -16.84
CA TYR A 234 2.73 10.26 -16.11
C TYR A 234 3.96 11.15 -16.24
N ALA A 235 3.74 12.40 -16.58
CA ALA A 235 4.76 13.43 -16.50
C ALA A 235 4.91 13.90 -15.06
N TYR A 236 6.16 13.90 -14.58
CA TYR A 236 6.50 14.37 -13.25
C TYR A 236 6.74 15.87 -13.23
N GLU A 237 6.23 16.52 -12.20
CA GLU A 237 6.48 17.92 -11.88
C GLU A 237 6.79 18.06 -10.38
N PRO A 238 7.95 18.62 -10.00
CA PRO A 238 8.26 18.81 -8.59
C PRO A 238 7.30 19.82 -7.95
N PHE A 239 7.04 19.66 -6.65
CA PHE A 239 6.32 20.67 -5.90
C PHE A 239 7.09 21.98 -5.87
N THR A 240 6.40 23.09 -6.03
CA THR A 240 6.93 24.43 -5.79
C THR A 240 7.21 24.63 -4.30
N LYS A 241 8.05 25.61 -3.97
CA LYS A 241 8.32 25.97 -2.57
C LYS A 241 7.06 26.31 -1.78
N LEU A 242 6.09 26.94 -2.44
CA LEU A 242 4.82 27.30 -1.81
C LEU A 242 3.97 26.06 -1.50
N GLU A 243 3.84 25.15 -2.47
CA GLU A 243 3.12 23.88 -2.28
C GLU A 243 3.75 23.03 -1.17
N LEU A 244 5.08 22.96 -1.11
CA LEU A 244 5.77 22.24 -0.02
C LEU A 244 5.47 22.84 1.34
N GLU A 245 5.39 24.18 1.45
CA GLU A 245 5.03 24.83 2.69
C GLU A 245 3.57 24.59 3.07
N GLU A 246 2.65 24.60 2.10
CA GLU A 246 1.24 24.25 2.32
C GLU A 246 1.06 22.81 2.78
N ILE A 247 1.79 21.88 2.17
CA ILE A 247 1.79 20.46 2.57
C ILE A 247 2.28 20.32 4.01
N ARG A 248 3.39 20.98 4.35
CA ARG A 248 3.95 20.96 5.72
C ARG A 248 2.96 21.46 6.75
N ILE A 249 2.34 22.60 6.49
CA ILE A 249 1.34 23.19 7.41
C ILE A 249 0.15 22.23 7.60
N ARG A 250 -0.30 21.58 6.52
CA ARG A 250 -1.39 20.62 6.59
C ARG A 250 -1.01 19.38 7.40
N GLU A 251 0.17 18.80 7.18
CA GLU A 251 0.67 17.66 7.92
C GLU A 251 0.82 17.97 9.42
N GLU A 252 1.35 19.15 9.76
CA GLU A 252 1.46 19.61 11.15
C GLU A 252 0.08 19.76 11.81
N ALA A 253 -0.90 20.30 11.09
CA ALA A 253 -2.27 20.44 11.58
C ALA A 253 -2.96 19.08 11.78
N GLU A 254 -2.78 18.14 10.85
CA GLU A 254 -3.31 16.76 10.99
C GLU A 254 -2.70 16.02 12.16
N LEU A 255 -1.38 16.14 12.35
CA LEU A 255 -0.68 15.53 13.46
C LEU A 255 -1.18 16.10 14.80
N ALA A 256 -1.33 17.42 14.88
CA ALA A 256 -1.88 18.09 16.06
C ALA A 256 -3.33 17.66 16.34
N ALA A 257 -4.16 17.54 15.31
CA ALA A 257 -5.53 17.06 15.44
C ALA A 257 -5.61 15.62 15.95
N LYS A 258 -4.78 14.72 15.42
CA LYS A 258 -4.69 13.31 15.90
C LYS A 258 -4.23 13.25 17.35
N ALA A 259 -3.21 14.03 17.72
CA ALA A 259 -2.75 14.09 19.10
C ALA A 259 -3.82 14.62 20.08
N ALA A 260 -4.57 15.66 19.68
CA ALA A 260 -5.69 16.18 20.45
C ALA A 260 -6.82 15.17 20.61
N GLN A 261 -7.14 14.41 19.55
CA GLN A 261 -8.14 13.35 19.59
C GLN A 261 -7.74 12.22 20.54
N GLU A 262 -6.48 11.82 20.51
CA GLU A 262 -5.98 10.78 21.41
C GLU A 262 -5.99 11.23 22.87
N GLN A 263 -5.60 12.49 23.14
CA GLN A 263 -5.70 13.07 24.50
C GLN A 263 -7.15 13.12 24.99
N ALA A 264 -8.09 13.52 24.12
CA ALA A 264 -9.51 13.53 24.48
C ALA A 264 -10.04 12.11 24.79
N TRP A 265 -9.64 11.13 23.98
CA TRP A 265 -10.00 9.72 24.24
C TRP A 265 -9.44 9.20 25.57
N GLN A 266 -8.16 9.50 25.87
CA GLN A 266 -7.54 9.12 27.15
C GLN A 266 -8.22 9.80 28.35
N ALA A 267 -8.59 11.08 28.22
CA ALA A 267 -9.31 11.80 29.27
C ALA A 267 -10.71 11.20 29.53
N GLU A 268 -11.41 10.78 28.49
CA GLU A 268 -12.73 10.11 28.64
C GLU A 268 -12.58 8.74 29.30
N GLN A 269 -11.56 7.95 28.98
CA GLN A 269 -11.26 6.67 29.66
C GLN A 269 -10.98 6.86 31.14
N LEU A 270 -10.19 7.88 31.50
CA LEU A 270 -9.92 8.21 32.90
C LEU A 270 -11.19 8.63 33.65
N LYS A 271 -12.07 9.38 32.99
CA LYS A 271 -13.36 9.80 33.60
C LYS A 271 -14.26 8.59 33.85
N VAL A 272 -14.41 7.69 32.88
CA VAL A 272 -15.21 6.45 33.04
C VAL A 272 -14.65 5.62 34.20
N LYS A 273 -13.33 5.45 34.29
CA LYS A 273 -12.69 4.70 35.37
C LYS A 273 -12.93 5.36 36.74
N ALA A 274 -12.84 6.67 36.82
CA ALA A 274 -13.14 7.40 38.06
C ALA A 274 -14.60 7.27 38.48
N GLU A 275 -15.54 7.27 37.55
CA GLU A 275 -16.97 7.04 37.83
C GLU A 275 -17.22 5.60 38.32
N GLU A 276 -16.59 4.59 37.74
CA GLU A 276 -16.67 3.20 38.19
C GLU A 276 -16.10 3.03 39.60
N GLU A 277 -14.95 3.61 39.91
CA GLU A 277 -14.33 3.59 41.24
C GLU A 277 -15.22 4.30 42.27
N ALA A 278 -15.83 5.43 41.89
CA ALA A 278 -16.76 6.14 42.77
C ALA A 278 -18.04 5.34 43.06
N GLN A 279 -18.58 4.63 42.06
CA GLN A 279 -19.74 3.75 42.25
C GLN A 279 -19.40 2.55 43.15
N ALA A 280 -18.25 1.91 42.92
CA ALA A 280 -17.79 0.80 43.75
C ALA A 280 -17.57 1.23 45.21
N ALA A 281 -17.03 2.42 45.46
CA ALA A 281 -16.88 2.98 46.80
C ALA A 281 -18.22 3.23 47.49
N LEU A 282 -19.21 3.75 46.75
CA LEU A 282 -20.54 3.99 47.25
C LEU A 282 -21.27 2.68 47.63
N GLU A 283 -21.11 1.63 46.81
CA GLU A 283 -21.66 0.30 47.11
C GLU A 283 -21.00 -0.34 48.34
N ALA A 284 -19.69 -0.23 48.47
CA ALA A 284 -18.95 -0.71 49.63
C ALA A 284 -19.40 0.02 50.92
N GLN A 285 -19.64 1.32 50.85
CA GLN A 285 -20.17 2.10 51.98
C GLN A 285 -21.55 1.64 52.38
N LYS A 286 -22.45 1.38 51.42
CA LYS A 286 -23.79 0.84 51.72
C LYS A 286 -23.74 -0.54 52.36
N GLN A 287 -22.88 -1.42 51.90
CA GLN A 287 -22.68 -2.75 52.48
C GLN A 287 -22.13 -2.66 53.91
N ALA A 288 -21.18 -1.80 54.16
CA ALA A 288 -20.65 -1.57 55.52
C ALA A 288 -21.72 -1.03 56.47
N GLU A 289 -22.56 -0.11 56.02
CA GLU A 289 -23.65 0.41 56.84
C GLU A 289 -24.71 -0.69 57.18
N LEU A 290 -25.04 -1.54 56.20
CA LEU A 290 -25.92 -2.69 56.42
C LEU A 290 -25.33 -3.69 57.41
N ALA A 291 -24.04 -3.99 57.27
CA ALA A 291 -23.35 -4.87 58.19
C ALA A 291 -23.24 -4.29 59.62
N ALA A 292 -23.05 -2.98 59.74
CA ALA A 292 -23.06 -2.31 61.08
C ALA A 292 -24.43 -2.38 61.74
N LYS A 293 -25.56 -2.17 60.97
CA LYS A 293 -26.90 -2.33 61.48
C LYS A 293 -27.22 -3.76 61.93
N ALA A 294 -26.80 -4.76 61.15
CA ALA A 294 -26.96 -6.16 61.49
C ALA A 294 -26.17 -6.53 62.75
N ALA A 295 -24.97 -6.05 62.90
CA ALA A 295 -24.15 -6.25 64.11
C ALA A 295 -24.76 -5.60 65.36
N GLN A 296 -25.37 -4.40 65.21
CA GLN A 296 -26.06 -3.73 66.29
C GLN A 296 -27.31 -4.52 66.73
N GLN A 297 -28.10 -5.01 65.76
CA GLN A 297 -29.27 -5.87 66.08
C GLN A 297 -28.85 -7.17 66.77
N ALA A 298 -27.81 -7.82 66.34
CA ALA A 298 -27.28 -9.04 66.97
C ALA A 298 -26.79 -8.78 68.39
N CYS A 299 -26.19 -7.61 68.63
CA CYS A 299 -25.78 -7.19 69.96
C CYS A 299 -26.98 -6.99 70.91
N GLU A 300 -28.03 -6.29 70.43
CA GLU A 300 -29.29 -6.08 71.18
C GLU A 300 -30.00 -7.40 71.47
N GLU A 301 -30.03 -8.34 70.52
CA GLU A 301 -30.62 -9.68 70.77
C GLU A 301 -29.80 -10.50 71.77
N ALA A 302 -28.47 -10.42 71.69
CA ALA A 302 -27.60 -11.10 72.68
C ALA A 302 -27.74 -10.52 74.08
N GLU A 303 -27.88 -9.21 74.24
CA GLU A 303 -28.12 -8.57 75.51
C GLU A 303 -29.50 -9.00 76.10
N LYS A 304 -30.51 -9.06 75.23
CA LYS A 304 -31.83 -9.53 75.66
C LYS A 304 -31.81 -10.99 76.08
N GLN A 305 -31.14 -11.86 75.37
CA GLN A 305 -30.94 -13.27 75.73
C GLN A 305 -30.15 -13.41 77.02
N ALA A 306 -29.14 -12.60 77.27
CA ALA A 306 -28.40 -12.59 78.53
C ALA A 306 -29.27 -12.16 79.75
N GLN A 307 -30.07 -11.11 79.57
CA GLN A 307 -31.01 -10.67 80.59
C GLN A 307 -32.12 -11.76 80.92
N GLU A 308 -32.63 -12.41 79.86
CA GLU A 308 -33.59 -13.53 80.06
C GLU A 308 -32.94 -14.73 80.76
N ALA A 309 -31.69 -15.06 80.41
CA ALA A 309 -30.92 -16.12 81.08
C ALA A 309 -30.61 -15.78 82.54
N GLU A 310 -30.31 -14.51 82.86
CA GLU A 310 -30.08 -14.05 84.22
C GLU A 310 -31.35 -14.08 85.03
N ALA A 311 -32.50 -13.64 84.47
CA ALA A 311 -33.80 -13.72 85.13
C ALA A 311 -34.23 -15.19 85.36
N ALA A 312 -33.95 -16.09 84.41
CA ALA A 312 -34.18 -17.53 84.58
C ALA A 312 -33.29 -18.15 85.71
N LYS A 313 -32.04 -17.76 85.80
CA LYS A 313 -31.18 -18.15 86.93
C LYS A 313 -31.69 -17.68 88.25
N LEU A 314 -32.14 -16.45 88.36
CA LEU A 314 -32.66 -15.89 89.57
C LEU A 314 -33.95 -16.63 90.03
N LYS A 315 -34.81 -16.99 89.08
CA LYS A 315 -36.03 -17.82 89.40
C LYS A 315 -35.65 -19.23 89.90
N ILE A 316 -34.69 -19.89 89.29
CA ILE A 316 -34.16 -21.21 89.69
C ILE A 316 -33.55 -21.11 91.09
N GLU A 317 -32.77 -20.10 91.39
CA GLU A 317 -32.22 -19.87 92.74
C GLU A 317 -33.33 -19.63 93.81
N GLN A 318 -34.36 -18.82 93.48
CA GLN A 318 -35.49 -18.59 94.33
C GLN A 318 -36.29 -19.87 94.60
N GLU A 319 -36.56 -20.67 93.55
CA GLU A 319 -37.23 -21.97 93.69
C GLU A 319 -36.43 -22.98 94.52
N THR A 320 -35.06 -22.98 94.27
CA THR A 320 -34.18 -23.85 95.02
C THR A 320 -34.16 -23.45 96.52
N LYS A 321 -34.04 -22.12 96.80
CA LYS A 321 -34.18 -21.61 98.21
C LYS A 321 -35.52 -21.97 98.87
N LYS A 322 -36.62 -21.88 98.11
CA LYS A 322 -37.97 -22.31 98.62
C LYS A 322 -38.04 -23.80 98.92
N LYS A 323 -37.50 -24.64 98.02
CA LYS A 323 -37.42 -26.09 98.21
C LYS A 323 -36.53 -26.49 99.37
N LEU A 324 -35.40 -25.85 99.54
CA LEU A 324 -34.52 -26.05 100.74
C LEU A 324 -35.12 -25.60 102.03
N ALA A 325 -35.86 -24.48 102.05
CA ALA A 325 -36.60 -24.01 103.25
C ALA A 325 -37.76 -24.95 103.63
N ALA A 326 -38.50 -25.53 102.62
CA ALA A 326 -39.51 -26.53 102.87
C ALA A 326 -38.96 -27.85 103.40
N LEU A 327 -37.76 -28.28 102.95
CA LEU A 327 -37.07 -29.46 103.48
C LEU A 327 -36.58 -29.26 104.95
N LYS A 328 -36.12 -28.03 105.28
CA LYS A 328 -35.71 -27.69 106.66
C LYS A 328 -36.92 -27.61 107.68
N ARG A 329 -38.15 -27.43 107.19
CA ARG A 329 -39.34 -27.43 108.01
C ARG A 329 -39.93 -28.83 108.23
N ARG A 330 -39.37 -29.88 107.55
CA ARG A 330 -39.79 -31.28 107.69
C ARG A 330 -38.84 -32.14 108.54
N LYS A 331 -37.80 -31.52 109.12
CA LYS A 331 -37.00 -32.04 110.25
C LYS A 331 -37.43 -31.37 111.50
#